data_fd6959916494518bd53f8b143b6d2d8c
#
_entry.id   fd6959916494518bd53f8b143b6d2d8c
#
_cell.length_a   1.000
_cell.length_b   1.000
_cell.length_c   1.000
_cell.angle_alpha   90.00
_cell.angle_beta   90.00
_cell.angle_gamma   90.00
#
_symmetry.space_group_name_H-M   'P 1'
#
loop_
_entity.id
_entity.type
_entity.pdbx_description
1 polymer ?
#
loop_
_entity_poly.entity_id
_entity_poly.type
_entity_poly.pdbx_seq_one_letter_code
_entity_poly.pdbx_strand_id
1 'polypeptide(L)'
;MYQEFFWDFDGTLYNTYPGMVEAFMDVFEQKGVKLDQDEVYRHMRQTSLGKTFAYYRTQNNLEEEPEALREEYNPIEAKLEDNMKPFDGVQEVLAKVVANGGHNYLMTHRNKSSLEMLAKFDLKKYFTDAVTAEKKFPRKPNPASLNSLVEKYDLDPQNCVMVGDRVLDIAAAHNAKMSGILFDPDDLIIEPASPEHRIQDMHDILNWIK
;
A
#
# COMPACT_ATOMS: atom_id res chain seq x y z
N MET A 1 1.02 21.98 4.28
CA MET A 1 1.70 21.22 5.36
C MET A 1 0.66 20.46 6.13
N TYR A 2 0.96 19.24 6.56
CA TYR A 2 0.01 18.30 7.16
C TYR A 2 0.44 17.93 8.58
N GLN A 3 -0.53 17.55 9.40
CA GLN A 3 -0.32 17.11 10.77
C GLN A 3 -0.70 15.63 10.95
N GLU A 4 -1.68 15.14 10.14
CA GLU A 4 -2.25 13.81 10.26
C GLU A 4 -1.93 13.02 8.99
N PHE A 5 -1.13 11.96 9.11
CA PHE A 5 -0.64 11.15 8.01
C PHE A 5 -1.29 9.77 8.00
N PHE A 6 -1.96 9.44 6.89
CA PHE A 6 -2.53 8.14 6.64
C PHE A 6 -1.64 7.40 5.64
N TRP A 7 -1.27 6.18 5.94
CA TRP A 7 -0.27 5.44 5.19
C TRP A 7 -0.85 4.16 4.61
N ASP A 8 -0.67 3.92 3.32
CA ASP A 8 -0.74 2.56 2.80
C ASP A 8 0.50 1.77 3.26
N PHE A 9 0.45 0.46 3.13
CA PHE A 9 1.52 -0.44 3.57
C PHE A 9 2.35 -0.95 2.40
N ASP A 10 1.70 -1.74 1.51
CA ASP A 10 2.37 -2.43 0.40
C ASP A 10 2.79 -1.44 -0.68
N GLY A 11 4.09 -1.39 -0.99
CA GLY A 11 4.62 -0.44 -1.97
C GLY A 11 4.73 1.00 -1.48
N THR A 12 4.35 1.29 -0.22
CA THR A 12 4.44 2.63 0.39
C THR A 12 5.36 2.63 1.60
N LEU A 13 4.96 2.03 2.71
CA LEU A 13 5.85 1.87 3.86
C LEU A 13 6.88 0.75 3.65
N TYR A 14 6.47 -0.32 2.99
CA TYR A 14 7.29 -1.51 2.75
C TYR A 14 7.44 -1.80 1.26
N ASN A 15 8.66 -2.13 0.86
CA ASN A 15 8.94 -2.65 -0.47
C ASN A 15 8.51 -4.13 -0.54
N THR A 16 7.21 -4.36 -0.69
CA THR A 16 6.62 -5.69 -0.71
C THR A 16 6.54 -6.29 -2.12
N TYR A 17 6.59 -5.47 -3.15
CA TYR A 17 6.41 -5.92 -4.53
C TYR A 17 7.39 -7.01 -5.00
N PRO A 18 8.70 -6.99 -4.66
CA PRO A 18 9.59 -8.08 -5.05
C PRO A 18 9.10 -9.45 -4.57
N GLY A 19 8.72 -9.57 -3.29
CA GLY A 19 8.17 -10.81 -2.75
C GLY A 19 6.78 -11.15 -3.31
N MET A 20 5.93 -10.14 -3.54
CA MET A 20 4.62 -10.33 -4.17
C MET A 20 4.74 -10.86 -5.60
N VAL A 21 5.68 -10.35 -6.39
CA VAL A 21 5.93 -10.80 -7.77
C VAL A 21 6.53 -12.19 -7.76
N GLU A 22 7.50 -12.48 -6.89
CA GLU A 22 8.09 -13.81 -6.73
C GLU A 22 7.00 -14.85 -6.44
N ALA A 23 6.16 -14.63 -5.44
CA ALA A 23 5.05 -15.52 -5.11
C ALA A 23 4.06 -15.68 -6.27
N PHE A 24 3.78 -14.62 -7.01
CA PHE A 24 2.91 -14.67 -8.18
C PHE A 24 3.51 -15.53 -9.30
N MET A 25 4.80 -15.32 -9.59
CA MET A 25 5.53 -16.11 -10.60
C MET A 25 5.53 -17.60 -10.25
N ASP A 26 5.76 -17.95 -8.98
CA ASP A 26 5.76 -19.33 -8.49
C ASP A 26 4.41 -20.02 -8.75
N VAL A 27 3.28 -19.35 -8.51
CA VAL A 27 1.94 -19.92 -8.78
C VAL A 27 1.78 -20.25 -10.27
N PHE A 28 2.20 -19.35 -11.15
CA PHE A 28 2.08 -19.57 -12.60
C PHE A 28 3.07 -20.63 -13.13
N GLU A 29 4.29 -20.65 -12.58
CA GLU A 29 5.29 -21.67 -12.94
C GLU A 29 4.80 -23.09 -12.57
N GLN A 30 4.16 -23.27 -11.42
CA GLN A 30 3.53 -24.54 -11.03
C GLN A 30 2.43 -25.01 -12.01
N LYS A 31 1.85 -24.09 -12.77
CA LYS A 31 0.88 -24.36 -13.85
C LYS A 31 1.54 -24.50 -15.23
N GLY A 32 2.88 -24.50 -15.28
CA GLY A 32 3.64 -24.61 -16.52
C GLY A 32 3.69 -23.32 -17.36
N VAL A 33 3.28 -22.19 -16.79
CA VAL A 33 3.27 -20.88 -17.43
C VAL A 33 4.51 -20.10 -17.04
N LYS A 34 5.29 -19.65 -18.04
CA LYS A 34 6.44 -18.76 -17.83
C LYS A 34 6.04 -17.33 -18.16
N LEU A 35 6.22 -16.45 -17.19
CA LEU A 35 5.90 -15.03 -17.30
C LEU A 35 7.18 -14.20 -17.29
N ASP A 36 7.10 -12.97 -17.79
CA ASP A 36 8.14 -11.96 -17.64
C ASP A 36 7.95 -11.22 -16.30
N GLN A 37 8.98 -11.21 -15.46
CA GLN A 37 8.93 -10.65 -14.12
C GLN A 37 8.68 -9.14 -14.15
N ASP A 38 9.31 -8.41 -15.07
CA ASP A 38 9.19 -6.97 -15.17
C ASP A 38 7.81 -6.55 -15.67
N GLU A 39 7.22 -7.35 -16.57
CA GLU A 39 5.84 -7.12 -17.03
C GLU A 39 4.82 -7.38 -15.90
N VAL A 40 4.99 -8.46 -15.14
CA VAL A 40 4.15 -8.76 -13.97
C VAL A 40 4.25 -7.64 -12.94
N TYR A 41 5.47 -7.19 -12.63
CA TYR A 41 5.71 -6.09 -11.71
C TYR A 41 4.98 -4.83 -12.15
N ARG A 42 5.20 -4.37 -13.41
CA ARG A 42 4.53 -3.18 -13.95
C ARG A 42 3.02 -3.30 -13.90
N HIS A 43 2.48 -4.44 -14.32
CA HIS A 43 1.04 -4.65 -14.30
C HIS A 43 0.46 -4.62 -12.87
N MET A 44 1.16 -5.20 -11.90
CA MET A 44 0.75 -5.23 -10.50
C MET A 44 0.77 -3.82 -9.89
N ARG A 45 1.81 -3.04 -10.16
CA ARG A 45 1.95 -1.65 -9.74
C ARG A 45 0.85 -0.76 -10.30
N GLN A 46 0.61 -0.85 -11.60
CA GLN A 46 -0.36 -0.01 -12.30
C GLN A 46 -1.82 -0.39 -12.02
N THR A 47 -2.08 -1.62 -11.55
CA THR A 47 -3.45 -2.09 -11.35
C THR A 47 -3.69 -2.56 -9.92
N SER A 48 -3.61 -3.85 -9.69
CA SER A 48 -3.66 -4.49 -8.36
C SER A 48 -3.35 -5.98 -8.49
N LEU A 49 -2.98 -6.64 -7.40
CA LEU A 49 -2.75 -8.09 -7.38
C LEU A 49 -3.94 -8.88 -7.96
N GLY A 50 -5.17 -8.54 -7.56
CA GLY A 50 -6.37 -9.24 -8.07
C GLY A 50 -6.60 -9.04 -9.57
N LYS A 51 -6.38 -7.82 -10.09
CA LYS A 51 -6.46 -7.55 -11.53
C LYS A 51 -5.34 -8.25 -12.28
N THR A 52 -4.15 -8.37 -11.69
CA THR A 52 -3.02 -9.09 -12.28
C THR A 52 -3.34 -10.59 -12.41
N PHE A 53 -3.93 -11.21 -11.39
CA PHE A 53 -4.41 -12.59 -11.50
C PHE A 53 -5.44 -12.77 -12.62
N ALA A 54 -6.46 -11.92 -12.67
CA ALA A 54 -7.49 -11.99 -13.70
C ALA A 54 -6.91 -11.83 -15.12
N TYR A 55 -5.97 -10.90 -15.30
CA TYR A 55 -5.32 -10.64 -16.57
C TYR A 55 -4.49 -11.85 -17.03
N TYR A 56 -3.53 -12.31 -16.23
CA TYR A 56 -2.62 -13.39 -16.65
C TYR A 56 -3.32 -14.75 -16.72
N ARG A 57 -4.34 -15.00 -15.87
CA ARG A 57 -5.23 -16.15 -16.02
C ARG A 57 -5.84 -16.20 -17.42
N THR A 58 -6.42 -15.09 -17.86
CA THR A 58 -7.08 -15.00 -19.17
C THR A 58 -6.09 -15.14 -20.32
N GLN A 59 -4.93 -14.47 -20.23
CA GLN A 59 -3.90 -14.54 -21.29
C GLN A 59 -3.34 -15.95 -21.48
N ASN A 60 -3.32 -16.76 -20.41
CA ASN A 60 -2.76 -18.12 -20.44
C ASN A 60 -3.82 -19.22 -20.45
N ASN A 61 -5.12 -18.87 -20.60
CA ASN A 61 -6.24 -19.80 -20.66
C ASN A 61 -6.29 -20.78 -19.47
N LEU A 62 -5.96 -20.29 -18.24
CA LEU A 62 -6.09 -21.10 -17.03
C LEU A 62 -7.57 -21.24 -16.65
N GLU A 63 -7.95 -22.44 -16.22
CA GLU A 63 -9.34 -22.75 -15.82
C GLU A 63 -9.66 -22.26 -14.40
N GLU A 64 -8.64 -22.19 -13.54
CA GLU A 64 -8.79 -21.78 -12.15
C GLU A 64 -9.28 -20.34 -12.05
N GLU A 65 -10.21 -20.08 -11.12
CA GLU A 65 -10.67 -18.73 -10.84
C GLU A 65 -9.59 -17.90 -10.11
N PRO A 66 -9.59 -16.57 -10.26
CA PRO A 66 -8.58 -15.70 -9.63
C PRO A 66 -8.48 -15.90 -8.11
N GLU A 67 -9.59 -16.21 -7.45
CA GLU A 67 -9.65 -16.48 -6.01
C GLU A 67 -8.89 -17.77 -5.65
N ALA A 68 -9.00 -18.82 -6.45
CA ALA A 68 -8.28 -20.08 -6.24
C ALA A 68 -6.76 -19.87 -6.42
N LEU A 69 -6.34 -19.16 -7.47
CA LEU A 69 -4.94 -18.78 -7.67
C LEU A 69 -4.40 -17.95 -6.50
N ARG A 70 -5.23 -17.08 -5.91
CA ARG A 70 -4.87 -16.30 -4.75
C ARG A 70 -4.73 -17.16 -3.49
N GLU A 71 -5.54 -18.18 -3.33
CA GLU A 71 -5.41 -19.13 -2.21
C GLU A 71 -4.08 -19.92 -2.29
N GLU A 72 -3.61 -20.26 -3.49
CA GLU A 72 -2.28 -20.83 -3.70
C GLU A 72 -1.14 -19.83 -3.44
N TYR A 73 -1.33 -18.58 -3.83
CA TYR A 73 -0.38 -17.48 -3.66
C TYR A 73 -0.13 -17.12 -2.18
N ASN A 74 -1.20 -17.02 -1.37
CA ASN A 74 -1.10 -16.49 -0.01
C ASN A 74 -0.05 -17.22 0.87
N PRO A 75 0.04 -18.58 0.89
CA PRO A 75 1.05 -19.26 1.70
C PRO A 75 2.48 -19.11 1.16
N ILE A 76 2.66 -18.82 -0.12
CA ILE A 76 3.97 -18.55 -0.72
C ILE A 76 4.43 -17.17 -0.30
N GLU A 77 3.60 -16.16 -0.51
CA GLU A 77 3.89 -14.77 -0.15
C GLU A 77 4.16 -14.61 1.35
N ALA A 78 3.40 -15.31 2.21
CA ALA A 78 3.61 -15.29 3.65
C ALA A 78 5.02 -15.77 4.08
N LYS A 79 5.63 -16.71 3.35
CA LYS A 79 7.00 -17.15 3.60
C LYS A 79 8.04 -16.11 3.20
N LEU A 80 7.70 -15.22 2.30
CA LEU A 80 8.59 -14.16 1.79
C LEU A 80 8.49 -12.88 2.61
N GLU A 81 7.47 -12.73 3.48
CA GLU A 81 7.29 -11.54 4.33
C GLU A 81 8.52 -11.21 5.17
N ASP A 82 9.28 -12.22 5.60
CA ASP A 82 10.50 -12.04 6.39
C ASP A 82 11.62 -11.30 5.64
N ASN A 83 11.61 -11.33 4.31
CA ASN A 83 12.57 -10.66 3.45
C ASN A 83 12.13 -9.22 3.09
N MET A 84 10.85 -8.89 3.30
CA MET A 84 10.31 -7.57 3.00
C MET A 84 10.80 -6.55 4.03
N LYS A 85 11.21 -5.38 3.55
CA LYS A 85 11.77 -4.32 4.39
C LYS A 85 11.04 -3.01 4.17
N PRO A 86 11.04 -2.11 5.16
CA PRO A 86 10.61 -0.73 4.95
C PRO A 86 11.44 -0.07 3.85
N PHE A 87 10.84 0.86 3.13
CA PHE A 87 11.61 1.76 2.28
C PHE A 87 12.55 2.62 3.12
N ASP A 88 13.64 3.06 2.50
CA ASP A 88 14.55 4.03 3.12
C ASP A 88 13.81 5.33 3.45
N GLY A 89 14.18 5.97 4.57
CA GLY A 89 13.50 7.18 5.05
C GLY A 89 12.22 6.96 5.85
N VAL A 90 11.55 5.82 5.75
CA VAL A 90 10.25 5.58 6.43
C VAL A 90 10.33 5.83 7.93
N GLN A 91 11.33 5.26 8.61
CA GLN A 91 11.47 5.43 10.04
C GLN A 91 11.69 6.89 10.43
N GLU A 92 12.51 7.61 9.68
CA GLU A 92 12.81 9.02 9.93
C GLU A 92 11.56 9.89 9.76
N VAL A 93 10.81 9.67 8.68
CA VAL A 93 9.58 10.42 8.40
C VAL A 93 8.52 10.17 9.46
N LEU A 94 8.25 8.89 9.80
CA LEU A 94 7.28 8.56 10.85
C LEU A 94 7.64 9.16 12.21
N ALA A 95 8.93 9.10 12.58
CA ALA A 95 9.44 9.70 13.81
C ALA A 95 9.31 11.22 13.81
N LYS A 96 9.58 11.86 12.64
CA LYS A 96 9.49 13.31 12.49
C LYS A 96 8.05 13.81 12.63
N VAL A 97 7.06 13.11 12.05
CA VAL A 97 5.64 13.42 12.23
C VAL A 97 5.29 13.48 13.72
N VAL A 98 5.65 12.43 14.47
CA VAL A 98 5.37 12.34 15.91
C VAL A 98 6.12 13.43 16.70
N ALA A 99 7.39 13.67 16.38
CA ALA A 99 8.21 14.69 17.06
C ALA A 99 7.66 16.12 16.88
N ASN A 100 6.95 16.37 15.77
CA ASN A 100 6.30 17.66 15.49
C ASN A 100 4.85 17.74 16.04
N GLY A 101 4.39 16.73 16.81
CA GLY A 101 3.06 16.70 17.40
C GLY A 101 1.95 16.22 16.45
N GLY A 102 2.33 15.63 15.32
CA GLY A 102 1.41 14.97 14.39
C GLY A 102 1.20 13.48 14.69
N HIS A 103 0.34 12.82 13.91
CA HIS A 103 -0.01 11.44 14.11
C HIS A 103 0.07 10.64 12.80
N ASN A 104 0.42 9.36 12.93
CA ASN A 104 0.43 8.40 11.83
C ASN A 104 -0.69 7.37 12.02
N TYR A 105 -1.42 7.09 10.95
CA TYR A 105 -2.50 6.10 10.89
C TYR A 105 -2.21 5.12 9.75
N LEU A 106 -2.24 3.82 10.03
CA LEU A 106 -2.12 2.81 8.98
C LEU A 106 -3.47 2.55 8.34
N MET A 107 -3.52 2.51 7.00
CA MET A 107 -4.71 2.18 6.25
C MET A 107 -4.38 1.22 5.09
N THR A 108 -4.51 -0.08 5.33
CA THR A 108 -4.06 -1.13 4.41
C THR A 108 -5.13 -2.18 4.11
N HIS A 109 -5.02 -2.79 2.94
CA HIS A 109 -5.79 -3.98 2.57
C HIS A 109 -5.07 -5.30 2.94
N ARG A 110 -3.87 -5.22 3.52
CA ARG A 110 -3.18 -6.36 4.13
C ARG A 110 -3.86 -6.71 5.45
N ASN A 111 -3.75 -7.96 5.85
CA ASN A 111 -4.23 -8.45 7.12
C ASN A 111 -3.33 -7.97 8.29
N LYS A 112 -3.55 -8.51 9.49
CA LYS A 112 -2.79 -8.15 10.68
C LYS A 112 -1.28 -8.37 10.57
N SER A 113 -0.78 -9.15 9.57
CA SER A 113 0.67 -9.34 9.35
C SER A 113 1.39 -8.01 9.14
N SER A 114 0.72 -6.99 8.56
CA SER A 114 1.28 -5.64 8.46
C SER A 114 1.70 -5.06 9.82
N LEU A 115 0.94 -5.31 10.89
CA LEU A 115 1.27 -4.84 12.24
C LEU A 115 2.44 -5.63 12.86
N GLU A 116 2.56 -6.91 12.52
CA GLU A 116 3.66 -7.77 12.94
C GLU A 116 4.97 -7.33 12.23
N MET A 117 4.88 -7.03 10.94
CA MET A 117 6.00 -6.48 10.16
C MET A 117 6.45 -5.12 10.70
N LEU A 118 5.51 -4.19 11.00
CA LEU A 118 5.86 -2.91 11.63
C LEU A 118 6.55 -3.10 12.99
N ALA A 119 6.12 -4.08 13.78
CA ALA A 119 6.73 -4.37 15.08
C ALA A 119 8.16 -4.93 14.94
N LYS A 120 8.42 -5.75 13.92
CA LYS A 120 9.74 -6.34 13.63
C LYS A 120 10.83 -5.28 13.41
N PHE A 121 10.47 -4.13 12.83
CA PHE A 121 11.37 -3.00 12.58
C PHE A 121 11.19 -1.83 13.57
N ASP A 122 10.49 -2.08 14.70
CA ASP A 122 10.23 -1.07 15.75
C ASP A 122 9.48 0.18 15.23
N LEU A 123 8.72 0.04 14.14
CA LEU A 123 7.96 1.12 13.52
C LEU A 123 6.56 1.28 14.11
N LYS A 124 5.98 0.19 14.67
CA LYS A 124 4.61 0.20 15.20
C LYS A 124 4.37 1.29 16.26
N LYS A 125 5.39 1.65 17.02
CA LYS A 125 5.34 2.68 18.07
C LYS A 125 5.01 4.08 17.56
N TYR A 126 5.21 4.35 16.26
CA TYR A 126 4.91 5.64 15.65
C TYR A 126 3.45 5.79 15.20
N PHE A 127 2.67 4.69 15.25
CA PHE A 127 1.28 4.69 14.78
C PHE A 127 0.29 4.86 15.93
N THR A 128 -0.64 5.80 15.75
CA THR A 128 -1.74 6.08 16.68
C THR A 128 -2.82 5.01 16.55
N ASP A 129 -3.14 4.60 15.32
CA ASP A 129 -4.15 3.56 15.04
C ASP A 129 -3.92 2.90 13.67
N ALA A 130 -4.66 1.81 13.42
CA ALA A 130 -4.57 1.05 12.19
C ALA A 130 -5.93 0.50 11.74
N VAL A 131 -6.19 0.60 10.44
CA VAL A 131 -7.26 -0.12 9.75
C VAL A 131 -6.63 -1.12 8.80
N THR A 132 -6.83 -2.40 9.10
CA THR A 132 -6.38 -3.55 8.32
C THR A 132 -7.58 -4.28 7.71
N ALA A 133 -7.34 -5.32 6.90
CA ALA A 133 -8.40 -6.09 6.23
C ALA A 133 -9.43 -6.69 7.19
N GLU A 134 -9.08 -6.96 8.46
CA GLU A 134 -9.99 -7.50 9.48
C GLU A 134 -11.15 -6.57 9.82
N LYS A 135 -11.00 -5.26 9.60
CA LYS A 135 -12.07 -4.27 9.83
C LYS A 135 -13.19 -4.32 8.77
N LYS A 136 -12.99 -5.07 7.68
CA LYS A 136 -13.98 -5.34 6.62
C LYS A 136 -14.60 -4.08 5.99
N PHE A 137 -13.88 -2.97 5.96
CA PHE A 137 -14.31 -1.79 5.21
C PHE A 137 -14.31 -2.06 3.69
N PRO A 138 -15.17 -1.36 2.92
CA PRO A 138 -15.04 -1.35 1.47
C PRO A 138 -13.62 -0.94 1.06
N ARG A 139 -13.13 -1.56 -0.03
CA ARG A 139 -11.76 -1.29 -0.50
C ARG A 139 -11.61 0.11 -1.09
N LYS A 140 -10.40 0.67 -1.00
CA LYS A 140 -10.01 1.88 -1.75
C LYS A 140 -10.40 1.74 -3.23
N PRO A 141 -10.98 2.74 -3.89
CA PRO A 141 -11.02 4.15 -3.50
C PRO A 141 -12.20 4.54 -2.60
N ASN A 142 -12.93 3.61 -1.96
CA ASN A 142 -13.97 3.97 -1.00
C ASN A 142 -13.33 4.62 0.24
N PRO A 143 -13.83 5.79 0.69
CA PRO A 143 -13.21 6.54 1.78
C PRO A 143 -13.61 6.06 3.19
N ALA A 144 -14.45 5.05 3.32
CA ALA A 144 -15.06 4.65 4.60
C ALA A 144 -14.02 4.34 5.68
N SER A 145 -12.91 3.69 5.33
CA SER A 145 -11.82 3.37 6.26
C SER A 145 -11.09 4.64 6.74
N LEU A 146 -10.85 5.61 5.85
CA LEU A 146 -10.26 6.90 6.20
C LEU A 146 -11.20 7.70 7.09
N ASN A 147 -12.47 7.84 6.68
CA ASN A 147 -13.49 8.57 7.42
C ASN A 147 -13.69 8.01 8.83
N SER A 148 -13.59 6.68 9.01
CA SER A 148 -13.72 6.06 10.33
C SER A 148 -12.64 6.52 11.32
N LEU A 149 -11.43 6.79 10.84
CA LEU A 149 -10.34 7.33 11.67
C LEU A 149 -10.50 8.84 11.88
N VAL A 150 -10.91 9.58 10.84
CA VAL A 150 -11.22 11.02 10.95
C VAL A 150 -12.28 11.26 12.02
N GLU A 151 -13.39 10.52 11.97
CA GLU A 151 -14.48 10.61 12.95
C GLU A 151 -14.03 10.20 14.35
N LYS A 152 -13.28 9.09 14.45
CA LYS A 152 -12.81 8.55 15.74
C LYS A 152 -11.92 9.53 16.50
N TYR A 153 -11.09 10.27 15.80
CA TYR A 153 -10.09 11.18 16.38
C TYR A 153 -10.45 12.67 16.22
N ASP A 154 -11.66 12.97 15.74
CA ASP A 154 -12.17 14.35 15.50
C ASP A 154 -11.18 15.19 14.68
N LEU A 155 -10.68 14.63 13.57
CA LEU A 155 -9.65 15.25 12.73
C LEU A 155 -10.28 16.21 11.72
N ASP A 156 -9.55 17.28 11.39
CA ASP A 156 -9.86 18.12 10.24
C ASP A 156 -9.24 17.53 8.97
N PRO A 157 -10.04 17.10 7.97
CA PRO A 157 -9.53 16.55 6.72
C PRO A 157 -8.55 17.46 5.97
N GLN A 158 -8.63 18.78 6.16
CA GLN A 158 -7.71 19.74 5.54
C GLN A 158 -6.28 19.66 6.10
N ASN A 159 -6.11 19.09 7.29
CA ASN A 159 -4.81 18.84 7.92
C ASN A 159 -4.34 17.40 7.71
N CYS A 160 -5.13 16.58 6.99
CA CYS A 160 -4.87 15.17 6.74
C CYS A 160 -4.28 14.96 5.35
N VAL A 161 -3.40 13.97 5.24
CA VAL A 161 -2.87 13.49 3.96
C VAL A 161 -2.77 11.97 3.92
N MET A 162 -3.19 11.37 2.81
CA MET A 162 -2.97 9.96 2.51
C MET A 162 -1.72 9.81 1.67
N VAL A 163 -0.79 8.98 2.10
CA VAL A 163 0.39 8.57 1.32
C VAL A 163 0.17 7.14 0.82
N GLY A 164 0.27 6.95 -0.47
CA GLY A 164 0.09 5.65 -1.11
C GLY A 164 0.83 5.56 -2.44
N ASP A 165 0.96 4.36 -2.95
CA ASP A 165 1.72 4.07 -4.16
C ASP A 165 0.85 3.90 -5.41
N ARG A 166 -0.48 4.01 -5.26
CA ARG A 166 -1.43 3.76 -6.36
C ARG A 166 -2.47 4.86 -6.49
N VAL A 167 -3.00 4.98 -7.72
CA VAL A 167 -4.12 5.89 -8.06
C VAL A 167 -5.30 5.76 -7.08
N LEU A 168 -5.60 4.54 -6.64
CA LEU A 168 -6.73 4.30 -5.74
C LEU A 168 -6.53 4.83 -4.31
N ASP A 169 -5.28 5.01 -3.86
CA ASP A 169 -4.96 5.64 -2.57
C ASP A 169 -5.28 7.13 -2.62
N ILE A 170 -4.85 7.77 -3.69
CA ILE A 170 -5.13 9.20 -3.95
C ILE A 170 -6.63 9.43 -4.14
N ALA A 171 -7.29 8.57 -4.90
CA ALA A 171 -8.75 8.67 -5.06
C ALA A 171 -9.50 8.47 -3.74
N ALA A 172 -9.03 7.57 -2.86
CA ALA A 172 -9.61 7.42 -1.52
C ALA A 172 -9.42 8.67 -0.66
N ALA A 173 -8.23 9.30 -0.72
CA ALA A 173 -7.94 10.56 -0.05
C ALA A 173 -8.91 11.66 -0.50
N HIS A 174 -9.03 11.90 -1.80
CA HIS A 174 -9.93 12.91 -2.36
C HIS A 174 -11.40 12.64 -2.01
N ASN A 175 -11.84 11.37 -2.06
CA ASN A 175 -13.18 11.00 -1.64
C ASN A 175 -13.42 11.24 -0.13
N ALA A 176 -12.36 11.20 0.68
CA ALA A 176 -12.38 11.57 2.10
C ALA A 176 -12.11 13.07 2.34
N LYS A 177 -12.00 13.89 1.29
CA LYS A 177 -11.67 15.32 1.34
C LYS A 177 -10.30 15.65 1.96
N MET A 178 -9.36 14.71 1.84
CA MET A 178 -7.97 14.85 2.25
C MET A 178 -7.07 15.09 1.04
N SER A 179 -5.87 15.59 1.28
CA SER A 179 -4.79 15.59 0.29
C SER A 179 -4.24 14.18 0.05
N GLY A 180 -3.63 13.96 -1.12
CA GLY A 180 -2.94 12.72 -1.47
C GLY A 180 -1.49 12.96 -1.89
N ILE A 181 -0.57 12.16 -1.37
CA ILE A 181 0.83 12.08 -1.83
C ILE A 181 1.02 10.73 -2.51
N LEU A 182 1.38 10.75 -3.80
CA LEU A 182 1.70 9.54 -4.55
C LEU A 182 3.20 9.24 -4.40
N PHE A 183 3.52 8.10 -3.76
CA PHE A 183 4.86 7.56 -3.71
C PHE A 183 5.08 6.62 -4.90
N ASP A 184 5.87 7.06 -5.86
CA ASP A 184 6.11 6.32 -7.12
C ASP A 184 7.61 6.28 -7.45
N PRO A 185 8.39 5.48 -6.70
CA PRO A 185 9.85 5.44 -6.81
C PRO A 185 10.36 5.04 -8.20
N ASP A 186 9.57 4.28 -8.95
CA ASP A 186 9.94 3.75 -10.26
C ASP A 186 9.34 4.53 -11.43
N ASP A 187 8.60 5.59 -11.17
CA ASP A 187 7.89 6.42 -12.17
C ASP A 187 6.97 5.60 -13.10
N LEU A 188 6.25 4.63 -12.54
CA LEU A 188 5.43 3.68 -13.30
C LEU A 188 3.95 4.08 -13.38
N ILE A 189 3.47 4.98 -12.53
CA ILE A 189 2.05 5.33 -12.47
C ILE A 189 1.75 6.37 -13.56
N ILE A 190 1.07 5.93 -14.61
CA ILE A 190 0.79 6.70 -15.82
C ILE A 190 -0.53 7.48 -15.67
N GLU A 191 -1.52 6.91 -14.97
CA GLU A 191 -2.83 7.52 -14.84
C GLU A 191 -2.82 8.74 -13.89
N PRO A 192 -3.49 9.84 -14.25
CA PRO A 192 -3.53 11.03 -13.41
C PRO A 192 -4.42 10.77 -12.20
N ALA A 193 -3.80 10.42 -11.08
CA ALA A 193 -4.49 10.44 -9.77
C ALA A 193 -4.71 11.88 -9.28
N SER A 194 -4.11 12.86 -9.95
CA SER A 194 -4.06 14.26 -9.52
C SER A 194 -3.63 14.43 -8.06
N PRO A 195 -2.53 13.78 -7.62
CA PRO A 195 -2.05 13.95 -6.26
C PRO A 195 -1.59 15.39 -6.04
N GLU A 196 -1.70 15.89 -4.81
CA GLU A 196 -1.12 17.18 -4.45
C GLU A 196 0.40 17.17 -4.55
N HIS A 197 1.02 15.99 -4.31
CA HIS A 197 2.45 15.77 -4.50
C HIS A 197 2.70 14.36 -5.05
N ARG A 198 3.67 14.25 -5.97
CA ARG A 198 4.24 12.98 -6.42
C ARG A 198 5.71 12.96 -6.05
N ILE A 199 6.14 11.90 -5.38
CA ILE A 199 7.50 11.75 -4.86
C ILE A 199 8.10 10.42 -5.28
N GLN A 200 9.41 10.38 -5.39
CA GLN A 200 10.19 9.17 -5.63
C GLN A 200 11.05 8.79 -4.42
N ASP A 201 11.31 9.75 -3.53
CA ASP A 201 12.04 9.55 -2.27
C ASP A 201 11.10 9.84 -1.08
N MET A 202 11.10 8.92 -0.12
CA MET A 202 10.27 9.06 1.08
C MET A 202 10.65 10.29 1.91
N HIS A 203 11.92 10.69 1.89
CA HIS A 203 12.40 11.88 2.61
C HIS A 203 11.76 13.20 2.09
N ASP A 204 11.25 13.23 0.87
CA ASP A 204 10.56 14.42 0.34
C ASP A 204 9.36 14.81 1.21
N ILE A 205 8.74 13.84 1.91
CA ILE A 205 7.61 14.09 2.82
C ILE A 205 7.98 15.03 3.96
N LEU A 206 9.24 15.07 4.38
CA LEU A 206 9.72 15.98 5.43
C LEU A 206 9.41 17.45 5.13
N ASN A 207 9.29 17.82 3.84
CA ASN A 207 8.97 19.18 3.41
C ASN A 207 7.52 19.60 3.73
N TRP A 208 6.62 18.65 4.03
CA TRP A 208 5.20 18.94 4.24
C TRP A 208 4.70 18.60 5.65
N ILE A 209 5.57 18.17 6.56
CA ILE A 209 5.25 18.00 7.98
C ILE A 209 5.12 19.38 8.64
N LYS A 210 3.99 19.60 9.34
CA LYS A 210 3.69 20.86 10.04
C LYS A 210 4.50 21.00 11.32
#